data_047ac274da325bcd1bfbd7ef34d0349c
#
_entry.id   047ac274da325bcd1bfbd7ef34d0349c
#
_cell.length_a   1.000
_cell.length_b   1.000
_cell.length_c   1.000
_cell.angle_alpha   90.00
_cell.angle_beta   90.00
_cell.angle_gamma   90.00
#
_symmetry.space_group_name_H-M   'P 1'
#
loop_
_entity.id
_entity.type
_entity.pdbx_description
1 polymer ?
#
loop_
_entity_poly.entity_id
_entity_poly.type
_entity_poly.pdbx_seq_one_letter_code
_entity_poly.pdbx_strand_id
1 'polypeptide(L)'
;MTFSLRNSLLLLVLAMGGLTTLAAPEAQARERTRTRTASHVDGARSAAVNASASGAHGSRTRARQWQADGQGNAAGSSGATASGANGGSATRQGSFYRNADGSAGRQGSASVTTANGGSASSSGSIAKNADGSVAGSRQTSATGANGGSYQGSTTLADGSVSHTGTCSNAAGEVVACRP
;
A
#
# COMPACT_ATOMS: atom_id res chain seq x y z
N MET A 1 -65.27 -9.12 62.42
CA MET A 1 -64.47 -8.62 61.29
C MET A 1 -63.80 -9.82 60.65
N THR A 2 -64.42 -10.33 59.64
CA THR A 2 -64.00 -11.57 58.95
C THR A 2 -63.23 -11.21 57.74
N PHE A 3 -61.93 -11.62 57.65
CA PHE A 3 -61.13 -11.56 56.43
C PHE A 3 -61.09 -12.94 55.78
N SER A 4 -61.69 -13.00 54.63
CA SER A 4 -61.71 -14.18 53.73
C SER A 4 -60.41 -14.28 52.94
N LEU A 5 -59.65 -15.37 53.10
CA LEU A 5 -58.56 -15.76 52.27
C LEU A 5 -59.10 -16.54 51.04
N ARG A 6 -59.08 -15.92 49.90
CA ARG A 6 -59.36 -16.62 48.63
C ARG A 6 -58.02 -17.10 48.02
N ASN A 7 -57.89 -18.39 47.92
CA ASN A 7 -56.84 -19.10 47.19
C ASN A 7 -56.81 -18.67 45.75
N SER A 8 -55.73 -18.09 45.34
CA SER A 8 -55.37 -17.97 43.88
C SER A 8 -54.28 -18.93 43.56
N LEU A 9 -54.69 -19.97 42.88
CA LEU A 9 -53.82 -20.98 42.26
C LEU A 9 -53.05 -20.30 41.11
N LEU A 10 -51.77 -20.03 41.31
CA LEU A 10 -50.91 -19.48 40.30
C LEU A 10 -50.37 -20.66 39.47
N LEU A 11 -50.85 -20.82 38.23
CA LEU A 11 -50.29 -21.70 37.24
C LEU A 11 -48.91 -21.18 36.83
N LEU A 12 -47.87 -21.93 37.20
CA LEU A 12 -46.50 -21.70 36.75
C LEU A 12 -46.33 -22.29 35.34
N VAL A 13 -46.54 -21.49 34.31
CA VAL A 13 -46.20 -21.85 32.94
C VAL A 13 -44.68 -21.72 32.78
N LEU A 14 -43.97 -22.86 32.81
CA LEU A 14 -42.56 -22.93 32.40
C LEU A 14 -42.50 -22.71 30.91
N ALA A 15 -42.29 -21.48 30.47
CA ALA A 15 -41.86 -21.19 29.10
C ALA A 15 -40.40 -21.60 29.00
N MET A 16 -40.13 -22.76 28.38
CA MET A 16 -38.81 -23.10 27.85
C MET A 16 -38.50 -22.10 26.72
N GLY A 17 -37.97 -20.95 27.10
CA GLY A 17 -37.33 -20.03 26.17
C GLY A 17 -36.08 -20.68 25.68
N GLY A 18 -36.10 -21.18 24.43
CA GLY A 18 -34.90 -21.62 23.74
C GLY A 18 -33.90 -20.45 23.73
N LEU A 19 -32.76 -20.63 24.39
CA LEU A 19 -31.62 -19.77 24.25
C LEU A 19 -31.10 -19.97 22.83
N THR A 20 -31.58 -19.19 21.86
CA THR A 20 -30.88 -19.01 20.60
C THR A 20 -29.64 -18.20 20.94
N THR A 21 -28.52 -18.87 21.08
CA THR A 21 -27.23 -18.22 21.05
C THR A 21 -27.10 -17.60 19.66
N LEU A 22 -27.39 -16.30 19.57
CA LEU A 22 -26.94 -15.49 18.46
C LEU A 22 -25.42 -15.57 18.51
N ALA A 23 -24.83 -16.46 17.71
CA ALA A 23 -23.42 -16.43 17.43
C ALA A 23 -23.16 -15.03 16.86
N ALA A 24 -22.65 -14.13 17.70
CA ALA A 24 -22.14 -12.86 17.22
C ALA A 24 -21.09 -13.22 16.14
N PRO A 25 -21.15 -12.64 14.94
CA PRO A 25 -20.09 -12.84 13.97
C PRO A 25 -18.79 -12.49 14.69
N GLU A 26 -17.86 -13.45 14.74
CA GLU A 26 -16.57 -13.22 15.35
C GLU A 26 -16.03 -11.93 14.75
N ALA A 27 -15.93 -10.90 15.55
CA ALA A 27 -15.31 -9.66 15.17
C ALA A 27 -13.84 -10.01 14.92
N GLN A 28 -13.50 -10.26 13.65
CA GLN A 28 -12.16 -10.64 13.26
C GLN A 28 -11.23 -9.50 13.64
N ALA A 29 -10.51 -9.70 14.73
CA ALA A 29 -9.67 -8.71 15.36
C ALA A 29 -8.67 -8.19 14.31
N ARG A 30 -8.78 -6.91 14.01
CA ARG A 30 -7.81 -6.22 13.15
C ARG A 30 -6.64 -5.78 14.01
N GLU A 31 -5.50 -6.43 13.84
CA GLU A 31 -4.27 -5.99 14.48
C GLU A 31 -3.66 -4.80 13.73
N ARG A 32 -3.22 -3.79 14.49
CA ARG A 32 -2.56 -2.62 13.93
C ARG A 32 -1.44 -2.17 14.85
N THR A 33 -0.23 -2.13 14.34
CA THR A 33 0.94 -1.63 15.04
C THR A 33 1.51 -0.41 14.33
N ARG A 34 1.99 0.57 15.10
CA ARG A 34 2.69 1.73 14.56
C ARG A 34 3.77 2.18 15.52
N THR A 35 5.00 2.24 15.02
CA THR A 35 6.16 2.78 15.74
C THR A 35 6.66 4.04 15.04
N ARG A 36 7.04 5.04 15.83
CA ARG A 36 7.67 6.27 15.37
C ARG A 36 8.93 6.52 16.18
N THR A 37 9.99 6.88 15.50
CA THR A 37 11.21 7.40 16.11
C THR A 37 11.58 8.71 15.45
N ALA A 38 12.13 9.65 16.23
CA ALA A 38 12.66 10.89 15.71
C ALA A 38 13.88 11.28 16.56
N SER A 39 14.87 11.88 15.94
CA SER A 39 16.08 12.37 16.58
C SER A 39 16.45 13.74 16.02
N HIS A 40 17.01 14.58 16.89
CA HIS A 40 17.62 15.85 16.52
C HIS A 40 18.85 16.04 17.38
N VAL A 41 20.03 15.95 16.77
CA VAL A 41 21.33 16.07 17.43
C VAL A 41 22.25 16.93 16.55
N ASP A 42 22.85 17.96 17.11
CA ASP A 42 23.86 18.80 16.45
C ASP A 42 23.44 19.30 15.04
N GLY A 43 22.18 19.72 14.90
CA GLY A 43 21.62 20.17 13.62
C GLY A 43 21.15 19.04 12.69
N ALA A 44 21.63 17.82 12.89
CA ALA A 44 21.16 16.66 12.16
C ALA A 44 19.77 16.21 12.64
N ARG A 45 18.93 15.77 11.73
CA ARG A 45 17.57 15.30 12.01
C ARG A 45 17.31 13.97 11.34
N SER A 46 16.60 13.11 12.02
CA SER A 46 16.11 11.86 11.41
C SER A 46 14.71 11.52 11.93
N ALA A 47 13.97 10.79 11.12
CA ALA A 47 12.74 10.19 11.57
C ALA A 47 12.46 8.87 10.83
N ALA A 48 11.87 7.93 11.55
CA ALA A 48 11.38 6.69 10.97
C ALA A 48 9.97 6.38 11.46
N VAL A 49 9.19 5.75 10.60
CA VAL A 49 7.84 5.27 10.88
C VAL A 49 7.70 3.89 10.30
N ASN A 50 7.34 2.94 11.14
CA ASN A 50 6.93 1.60 10.73
C ASN A 50 5.46 1.42 11.11
N ALA A 51 4.70 0.80 10.26
CA ALA A 51 3.31 0.47 10.52
C ALA A 51 2.95 -0.86 9.85
N SER A 52 2.18 -1.66 10.55
CA SER A 52 1.59 -2.89 10.05
C SER A 52 0.11 -2.95 10.39
N ALA A 53 -0.63 -3.65 9.59
CA ALA A 53 -2.01 -4.01 9.87
C ALA A 53 -2.32 -5.36 9.23
N SER A 54 -3.02 -6.21 9.94
CA SER A 54 -3.49 -7.52 9.47
C SER A 54 -4.95 -7.73 9.89
N GLY A 55 -5.62 -8.58 9.17
CA GLY A 55 -7.02 -8.94 9.42
C GLY A 55 -7.53 -9.90 8.33
N ALA A 56 -8.81 -10.24 8.39
CA ALA A 56 -9.42 -11.21 7.48
C ALA A 56 -9.23 -10.94 5.99
N HIS A 57 -9.11 -9.69 5.61
CA HIS A 57 -8.99 -9.29 4.20
C HIS A 57 -7.53 -9.21 3.71
N GLY A 58 -6.56 -9.55 4.57
CA GLY A 58 -5.13 -9.54 4.24
C GLY A 58 -4.28 -8.73 5.20
N SER A 59 -3.07 -8.42 4.76
CA SER A 59 -2.09 -7.69 5.55
C SER A 59 -1.46 -6.55 4.75
N ARG A 60 -0.91 -5.58 5.46
CA ARG A 60 -0.08 -4.52 4.87
C ARG A 60 1.00 -4.09 5.84
N THR A 61 2.17 -3.77 5.29
CA THR A 61 3.25 -3.11 6.02
C THR A 61 3.63 -1.81 5.33
N ARG A 62 4.21 -0.90 6.08
CA ARG A 62 4.76 0.34 5.57
C ARG A 62 5.94 0.76 6.43
N ALA A 63 7.04 1.09 5.80
CA ALA A 63 8.21 1.70 6.42
C ALA A 63 8.52 3.02 5.72
N ARG A 64 8.95 4.03 6.48
CA ARG A 64 9.50 5.28 5.98
C ARG A 64 10.62 5.71 6.92
N GLN A 65 11.71 6.17 6.33
CA GLN A 65 12.78 6.81 7.06
C GLN A 65 13.35 7.97 6.25
N TRP A 66 13.87 8.96 6.94
CA TRP A 66 14.59 10.06 6.35
C TRP A 66 15.60 10.60 7.34
N GLN A 67 16.63 11.22 6.81
CA GLN A 67 17.66 11.90 7.57
C GLN A 67 18.11 13.16 6.83
N ALA A 68 18.57 14.13 7.60
CA ALA A 68 19.21 15.36 7.12
C ALA A 68 20.37 15.68 8.05
N ASP A 69 21.47 16.17 7.50
CA ASP A 69 22.71 16.45 8.25
C ASP A 69 22.77 17.86 8.81
N GLY A 70 21.77 18.71 8.51
CA GLY A 70 21.79 20.13 8.88
C GLY A 70 22.67 21.00 7.98
N GLN A 71 23.40 20.42 7.02
CA GLN A 71 24.32 21.09 6.09
C GLN A 71 23.73 21.21 4.68
N GLY A 72 22.47 20.88 4.51
CA GLY A 72 21.77 20.93 3.22
C GLY A 72 21.56 19.56 2.56
N ASN A 73 22.16 18.49 3.09
CA ASN A 73 21.95 17.16 2.58
C ASN A 73 20.78 16.47 3.31
N ALA A 74 19.97 15.75 2.56
CA ALA A 74 18.90 14.94 3.08
C ALA A 74 18.70 13.70 2.20
N ALA A 75 18.34 12.59 2.82
CA ALA A 75 18.00 11.36 2.13
C ALA A 75 16.87 10.64 2.86
N GLY A 76 16.14 9.85 2.13
CA GLY A 76 15.08 9.05 2.73
C GLY A 76 14.63 7.92 1.83
N SER A 77 13.97 6.97 2.44
CA SER A 77 13.39 5.82 1.77
C SER A 77 11.99 5.50 2.29
N SER A 78 11.24 4.82 1.50
CA SER A 78 9.92 4.30 1.86
C SER A 78 9.68 2.95 1.19
N GLY A 79 9.02 2.07 1.91
CA GLY A 79 8.55 0.80 1.41
C GLY A 79 7.14 0.51 1.90
N ALA A 80 6.39 -0.23 1.14
CA ALA A 80 5.09 -0.74 1.54
C ALA A 80 4.83 -2.08 0.82
N THR A 81 4.20 -2.98 1.54
CA THR A 81 3.69 -4.24 0.99
C THR A 81 2.24 -4.42 1.40
N ALA A 82 1.49 -5.10 0.58
CA ALA A 82 0.15 -5.52 0.89
C ALA A 82 -0.09 -6.92 0.30
N SER A 83 -0.83 -7.73 1.02
CA SER A 83 -1.32 -9.02 0.55
C SER A 83 -2.81 -9.12 0.83
N GLY A 84 -3.58 -9.52 -0.14
CA GLY A 84 -5.01 -9.79 -0.01
C GLY A 84 -5.25 -11.25 0.41
N ALA A 85 -6.36 -11.51 1.12
CA ALA A 85 -6.77 -12.86 1.52
C ALA A 85 -6.94 -13.79 0.32
N ASN A 86 -7.25 -13.25 -0.85
CA ASN A 86 -7.48 -14.00 -2.10
C ASN A 86 -6.21 -14.16 -2.95
N GLY A 87 -5.00 -13.94 -2.41
CA GLY A 87 -3.73 -14.16 -3.09
C GLY A 87 -3.19 -12.98 -3.89
N GLY A 88 -3.92 -11.86 -4.00
CA GLY A 88 -3.39 -10.64 -4.60
C GLY A 88 -2.30 -10.01 -3.73
N SER A 89 -1.29 -9.40 -4.33
CA SER A 89 -0.22 -8.73 -3.61
C SER A 89 0.20 -7.43 -4.28
N ALA A 90 0.74 -6.50 -3.51
CA ALA A 90 1.31 -5.26 -4.03
C ALA A 90 2.54 -4.88 -3.22
N THR A 91 3.54 -4.36 -3.91
CA THR A 91 4.74 -3.78 -3.29
C THR A 91 4.99 -2.39 -3.85
N ARG A 92 5.56 -1.54 -3.03
CA ARG A 92 6.04 -0.22 -3.44
C ARG A 92 7.29 0.12 -2.64
N GLN A 93 8.29 0.67 -3.33
CA GLN A 93 9.47 1.22 -2.69
C GLN A 93 9.90 2.51 -3.39
N GLY A 94 10.63 3.34 -2.68
CA GLY A 94 11.18 4.57 -3.24
C GLY A 94 12.19 5.19 -2.30
N SER A 95 13.06 5.98 -2.88
CA SER A 95 14.04 6.79 -2.16
C SER A 95 14.15 8.17 -2.79
N PHE A 96 14.67 9.09 -2.03
CA PHE A 96 15.04 10.43 -2.49
C PHE A 96 16.35 10.85 -1.85
N TYR A 97 17.03 11.74 -2.50
CA TYR A 97 18.15 12.49 -1.93
C TYR A 97 18.06 13.96 -2.34
N ARG A 98 18.68 14.80 -1.56
CA ARG A 98 18.98 16.19 -1.84
C ARG A 98 20.37 16.48 -1.28
N ASN A 99 21.21 17.14 -2.05
CA ASN A 99 22.55 17.51 -1.66
C ASN A 99 22.66 19.04 -1.49
N ALA A 100 23.65 19.46 -0.72
CA ALA A 100 23.93 20.86 -0.46
C ALA A 100 24.29 21.67 -1.72
N ASP A 101 24.81 21.00 -2.77
CA ASP A 101 25.10 21.57 -4.07
C ASP A 101 23.85 21.87 -4.94
N GLY A 102 22.66 21.58 -4.42
CA GLY A 102 21.38 21.77 -5.10
C GLY A 102 20.95 20.60 -5.97
N SER A 103 21.79 19.57 -6.13
CA SER A 103 21.37 18.34 -6.81
C SER A 103 20.35 17.58 -5.95
N ALA A 104 19.43 16.93 -6.61
CA ALA A 104 18.38 16.16 -5.95
C ALA A 104 17.87 15.03 -6.86
N GLY A 105 17.41 13.96 -6.26
CA GLY A 105 16.86 12.87 -7.06
C GLY A 105 15.82 12.07 -6.31
N ARG A 106 15.04 11.36 -7.08
CA ARG A 106 14.01 10.44 -6.58
C ARG A 106 13.97 9.22 -7.49
N GLN A 107 13.86 8.06 -6.88
CA GLN A 107 13.58 6.81 -7.58
C GLN A 107 12.50 6.04 -6.88
N GLY A 108 11.83 5.17 -7.60
CA GLY A 108 10.80 4.33 -7.03
C GLY A 108 10.40 3.20 -7.95
N SER A 109 9.82 2.19 -7.34
CA SER A 109 9.19 1.08 -8.04
C SER A 109 7.91 0.66 -7.33
N ALA A 110 7.02 0.08 -8.10
CA ALA A 110 5.80 -0.53 -7.61
C ALA A 110 5.49 -1.78 -8.44
N SER A 111 4.94 -2.79 -7.81
CA SER A 111 4.40 -3.97 -8.50
C SER A 111 3.09 -4.40 -7.84
N VAL A 112 2.25 -5.00 -8.63
CA VAL A 112 1.00 -5.60 -8.20
C VAL A 112 0.81 -6.93 -8.92
N THR A 113 0.31 -7.92 -8.19
CA THR A 113 -0.19 -9.17 -8.75
C THR A 113 -1.63 -9.34 -8.27
N THR A 114 -2.53 -9.61 -9.18
CA THR A 114 -3.93 -9.85 -8.84
C THR A 114 -4.17 -11.32 -8.51
N ALA A 115 -5.22 -11.62 -7.76
CA ALA A 115 -5.62 -12.99 -7.46
C ALA A 115 -5.87 -13.85 -8.73
N ASN A 116 -6.23 -13.20 -9.82
CA ASN A 116 -6.53 -13.88 -11.10
C ASN A 116 -5.30 -13.99 -12.03
N GLY A 117 -4.07 -13.78 -11.53
CA GLY A 117 -2.83 -13.95 -12.28
C GLY A 117 -2.40 -12.75 -13.12
N GLY A 118 -3.18 -11.67 -13.18
CA GLY A 118 -2.72 -10.42 -13.79
C GLY A 118 -1.61 -9.76 -12.96
N SER A 119 -0.68 -9.08 -13.60
CA SER A 119 0.40 -8.38 -12.92
C SER A 119 0.72 -7.04 -13.60
N ALA A 120 1.23 -6.10 -12.81
CA ALA A 120 1.80 -4.87 -13.35
C ALA A 120 3.00 -4.43 -12.50
N SER A 121 3.97 -3.81 -13.15
CA SER A 121 5.10 -3.19 -12.48
C SER A 121 5.44 -1.85 -13.13
N SER A 122 5.99 -0.96 -12.33
CA SER A 122 6.54 0.30 -12.82
C SER A 122 7.75 0.66 -11.97
N SER A 123 8.81 1.12 -12.63
CA SER A 123 9.99 1.67 -11.96
C SER A 123 10.43 2.92 -12.69
N GLY A 124 11.08 3.84 -11.99
CA GLY A 124 11.60 5.05 -12.61
C GLY A 124 12.41 5.88 -11.64
N SER A 125 13.11 6.82 -12.21
CA SER A 125 13.90 7.80 -11.50
C SER A 125 13.82 9.16 -12.18
N ILE A 126 14.04 10.21 -11.40
CA ILE A 126 14.25 11.56 -11.88
C ILE A 126 15.36 12.18 -11.02
N ALA A 127 16.26 12.88 -11.66
CA ALA A 127 17.34 13.59 -11.00
C ALA A 127 17.47 15.00 -11.56
N LYS A 128 17.77 15.94 -10.69
CA LYS A 128 18.22 17.28 -11.00
C LYS A 128 19.70 17.37 -10.61
N ASN A 129 20.53 17.76 -11.54
CA ASN A 129 21.94 18.03 -11.31
C ASN A 129 22.18 19.39 -10.66
N ALA A 130 23.39 19.62 -10.15
CA ALA A 130 23.77 20.90 -9.55
C ALA A 130 23.69 22.09 -10.52
N ASP A 131 23.91 21.84 -11.81
CA ASP A 131 23.76 22.83 -12.89
C ASP A 131 22.31 23.16 -13.26
N GLY A 132 21.34 22.48 -12.63
CA GLY A 132 19.91 22.66 -12.82
C GLY A 132 19.30 21.75 -13.92
N SER A 133 20.12 21.04 -14.68
CA SER A 133 19.61 20.09 -15.68
C SER A 133 18.82 18.96 -15.02
N VAL A 134 17.78 18.48 -15.71
CA VAL A 134 16.88 17.44 -15.18
C VAL A 134 16.80 16.29 -16.18
N ALA A 135 17.02 15.09 -15.70
CA ALA A 135 16.85 13.85 -16.45
C ALA A 135 16.03 12.83 -15.66
N GLY A 136 15.34 11.97 -16.38
CA GLY A 136 14.52 10.94 -15.75
C GLY A 136 14.12 9.84 -16.71
N SER A 137 13.72 8.73 -16.12
CA SER A 137 13.20 7.60 -16.90
C SER A 137 12.11 6.88 -16.11
N ARG A 138 11.20 6.25 -16.81
CA ARG A 138 10.19 5.37 -16.24
C ARG A 138 9.96 4.20 -17.19
N GLN A 139 9.88 3.00 -16.63
CA GLN A 139 9.44 1.79 -17.32
C GLN A 139 8.16 1.27 -16.66
N THR A 140 7.29 0.74 -17.47
CA THR A 140 6.04 0.14 -17.01
C THR A 140 5.81 -1.14 -17.79
N SER A 141 5.44 -2.20 -17.09
CA SER A 141 4.97 -3.44 -17.70
C SER A 141 3.67 -3.88 -17.04
N ALA A 142 2.80 -4.49 -17.81
CA ALA A 142 1.57 -5.08 -17.31
C ALA A 142 1.24 -6.33 -18.13
N THR A 143 0.70 -7.33 -17.44
CA THR A 143 0.15 -8.54 -18.08
C THR A 143 -1.23 -8.79 -17.49
N GLY A 144 -2.22 -8.85 -18.33
CA GLY A 144 -3.58 -9.19 -17.96
C GLY A 144 -3.73 -10.68 -17.62
N ALA A 145 -4.74 -11.03 -16.85
CA ALA A 145 -5.05 -12.43 -16.51
C ALA A 145 -5.31 -13.30 -17.76
N ASN A 146 -5.67 -12.68 -18.87
CA ASN A 146 -5.90 -13.33 -20.17
C ASN A 146 -4.65 -13.39 -21.07
N GLY A 147 -3.45 -13.03 -20.54
CA GLY A 147 -2.18 -13.11 -21.25
C GLY A 147 -1.83 -11.90 -22.13
N GLY A 148 -2.75 -10.95 -22.35
CA GLY A 148 -2.42 -9.70 -23.05
C GLY A 148 -1.44 -8.87 -22.23
N SER A 149 -0.49 -8.16 -22.87
CA SER A 149 0.54 -7.41 -22.16
C SER A 149 0.74 -6.00 -22.71
N TYR A 150 1.32 -5.15 -21.85
CA TYR A 150 1.77 -3.80 -22.16
C TYR A 150 3.19 -3.60 -21.65
N GLN A 151 4.02 -2.95 -22.45
CA GLN A 151 5.31 -2.44 -22.05
C GLN A 151 5.44 -0.98 -22.50
N GLY A 152 5.84 -0.10 -21.59
CA GLY A 152 6.01 1.32 -21.88
C GLY A 152 7.29 1.87 -21.27
N SER A 153 7.89 2.81 -21.97
CA SER A 153 9.05 3.56 -21.50
C SER A 153 8.79 5.05 -21.69
N THR A 154 9.18 5.83 -20.70
CA THR A 154 9.17 7.28 -20.74
C THR A 154 10.55 7.78 -20.38
N THR A 155 11.08 8.72 -21.13
CA THR A 155 12.35 9.40 -20.84
C THR A 155 12.11 10.91 -20.76
N LEU A 156 12.82 11.56 -19.87
CA LEU A 156 12.93 13.02 -19.76
C LEU A 156 14.40 13.36 -19.91
N ALA A 157 14.74 14.10 -20.94
CA ALA A 157 16.08 14.61 -21.18
C ALA A 157 15.97 15.99 -21.86
N ASP A 158 16.80 16.92 -21.46
CA ASP A 158 16.90 18.26 -22.04
C ASP A 158 15.56 19.00 -22.14
N GLY A 159 14.72 18.85 -21.09
CA GLY A 159 13.39 19.44 -21.02
C GLY A 159 12.32 18.78 -21.91
N SER A 160 12.68 17.76 -22.67
CA SER A 160 11.80 17.02 -23.56
C SER A 160 11.36 15.70 -22.95
N VAL A 161 10.10 15.35 -23.09
CA VAL A 161 9.53 14.08 -22.69
C VAL A 161 9.24 13.22 -23.90
N SER A 162 9.76 12.00 -23.92
CA SER A 162 9.44 11.00 -24.93
C SER A 162 8.78 9.80 -24.27
N HIS A 163 7.78 9.25 -24.93
CA HIS A 163 7.08 8.04 -24.48
C HIS A 163 6.92 7.04 -25.62
N THR A 164 7.20 5.77 -25.32
CA THR A 164 6.94 4.65 -26.21
C THR A 164 6.15 3.58 -25.47
N GLY A 165 5.24 2.91 -26.18
CA GLY A 165 4.45 1.83 -25.60
C GLY A 165 4.13 0.77 -26.64
N THR A 166 4.15 -0.48 -26.22
CA THR A 166 3.81 -1.65 -27.04
C THR A 166 2.78 -2.50 -26.30
N CYS A 167 1.74 -2.90 -27.00
CA CYS A 167 0.74 -3.84 -26.51
C CYS A 167 0.82 -5.14 -27.32
N SER A 168 0.64 -6.27 -26.63
CA SER A 168 0.57 -7.58 -27.26
C SER A 168 -0.71 -8.32 -26.78
N ASN A 169 -1.25 -9.14 -27.66
CA ASN A 169 -2.34 -10.06 -27.29
C ASN A 169 -1.79 -11.30 -26.56
N ALA A 170 -2.67 -12.22 -26.18
CA ALA A 170 -2.29 -13.45 -25.50
C ALA A 170 -1.39 -14.39 -26.33
N ALA A 171 -1.41 -14.29 -27.65
CA ALA A 171 -0.52 -15.03 -28.55
C ALA A 171 0.87 -14.36 -28.71
N GLY A 172 1.09 -13.20 -28.09
CA GLY A 172 2.33 -12.44 -28.19
C GLY A 172 2.42 -11.52 -29.42
N GLU A 173 1.36 -11.44 -30.22
CA GLU A 173 1.31 -10.57 -31.39
C GLU A 173 1.13 -9.12 -30.96
N VAL A 174 1.89 -8.22 -31.59
CA VAL A 174 1.77 -6.77 -31.34
C VAL A 174 0.43 -6.28 -31.88
N VAL A 175 -0.30 -5.58 -31.04
CA VAL A 175 -1.61 -5.01 -31.35
C VAL A 175 -1.67 -3.54 -30.97
N ALA A 176 -2.62 -2.79 -31.52
CA ALA A 176 -2.85 -1.41 -31.10
C ALA A 176 -3.21 -1.34 -29.62
N CYS A 177 -2.52 -0.47 -28.88
CA CYS A 177 -2.90 -0.18 -27.50
C CYS A 177 -4.26 0.51 -27.49
N ARG A 178 -5.22 -0.05 -26.74
CA ARG A 178 -6.50 0.61 -26.50
C ARG A 178 -6.31 1.68 -25.44
N PRO A 179 -6.91 2.88 -25.62
CA PRO A 179 -6.87 3.96 -24.65
C PRO A 179 -7.57 3.59 -23.35
#